data_f2ce3511c026352fcb455766a3edcbed
#
_entry.id   f2ce3511c026352fcb455766a3edcbed
#
_cell.length_a   1.000
_cell.length_b   1.000
_cell.length_c   1.000
_cell.angle_alpha   90.00
_cell.angle_beta   90.00
_cell.angle_gamma   90.00
#
_symmetry.space_group_name_H-M   'P 1'
#
loop_
_entity.id
_entity.type
_entity.pdbx_description
1 polymer ?
#
loop_
_entity_poly.entity_id
_entity_poly.type
_entity_poly.pdbx_seq_one_letter_code
_entity_poly.pdbx_strand_id
1 'polypeptide(L)'
;MTRLKHIMRTYARVSETSLSSFSRCCFLALTTHKKVLRMYSARTAGVETVTVKVAQGILKGKVVEAKYGGKYCSFQGIRYAKPPVGTLRFQITSQNEPLKAVMVWFHGGAFGFGSGNTDLYGPDYLVAADVIVVTLNYRLGALGFLSLDDATIPGNNGLKDQVAALRWIQQNIINFGGDPDNVTIFGQSAGGASVQYHLISPMSKGLFHKAIAQSGSVFNHWASRKALKETSFALGAVLGCNTNDPKVLIDFLRTCTPKQIVEGTAKIVTLDDKRRGKNVPFLPIPEKDSGSLQEVFLPDNPQNIVKSGKFCDVPYLTGITSHEGIMELKNILKKPQLLKEIDTDFERLVPEDMELGEKSERLKKASDMIRQFYFDGKPFTKDNIMDYVNLQTDIIFARGMYQTAKYHVKYSRSPLYCYNFGFDGALGVFKSCFGASHLPGACHVDDIGYLFHMSVVDITVEHDSIEMSTIRRMVKLWTNFAKTGDPTPHLDADVMVKWTPYSLTNPCYLNIDKDLTIRQNLNKERMEFWDDLYKWSTAASKL
;
A
#
# COMPACT_ATOMS: atom_id res chain seq x y z
N MET A 1 -22.69 -2.32 -11.15
CA MET A 1 -21.94 -1.26 -11.85
C MET A 1 -22.32 0.17 -11.43
N THR A 2 -23.61 0.54 -11.35
CA THR A 2 -24.06 1.88 -10.95
C THR A 2 -23.66 2.25 -9.51
N ARG A 3 -23.75 1.30 -8.56
CA ARG A 3 -23.31 1.47 -7.17
C ARG A 3 -21.78 1.67 -7.05
N LEU A 4 -20.98 0.93 -7.79
CA LEU A 4 -19.52 1.05 -7.75
C LEU A 4 -19.03 2.37 -8.35
N LYS A 5 -19.68 2.86 -9.44
CA LYS A 5 -19.45 4.21 -9.98
C LYS A 5 -19.88 5.31 -9.02
N HIS A 6 -20.93 5.05 -8.22
CA HIS A 6 -21.36 5.95 -7.16
C HIS A 6 -20.36 5.95 -6.01
N ILE A 7 -19.81 4.80 -5.64
CA ILE A 7 -18.79 4.62 -4.59
C ILE A 7 -17.46 5.27 -5.01
N MET A 8 -17.01 5.11 -6.25
CA MET A 8 -15.83 5.84 -6.74
C MET A 8 -16.07 7.37 -6.83
N ARG A 9 -17.32 7.80 -7.09
CA ARG A 9 -17.74 9.21 -6.92
C ARG A 9 -17.89 9.57 -5.45
N THR A 10 -18.27 8.65 -4.59
CA THR A 10 -18.40 8.80 -3.14
C THR A 10 -17.03 8.71 -2.47
N TYR A 11 -16.09 7.90 -2.95
CA TYR A 11 -14.68 7.97 -2.50
C TYR A 11 -14.04 9.31 -2.86
N ALA A 12 -14.36 9.89 -4.00
CA ALA A 12 -14.04 11.29 -4.28
C ALA A 12 -14.84 12.28 -3.41
N ARG A 13 -16.06 11.90 -2.93
CA ARG A 13 -16.94 12.71 -2.08
C ARG A 13 -16.92 12.35 -0.60
N VAL A 14 -16.56 11.12 -0.20
CA VAL A 14 -16.41 10.69 1.21
C VAL A 14 -15.16 11.30 1.85
N SER A 15 -14.22 11.79 1.02
CA SER A 15 -13.33 12.84 1.51
C SER A 15 -14.10 14.07 2.02
N GLU A 16 -15.35 14.28 1.61
CA GLU A 16 -16.14 15.45 1.99
C GLU A 16 -16.99 15.28 3.27
N THR A 17 -17.43 14.07 3.64
CA THR A 17 -18.43 13.89 4.72
C THR A 17 -17.92 13.18 5.97
N SER A 18 -16.78 12.48 5.97
CA SER A 18 -16.22 11.81 7.15
C SER A 18 -15.26 12.67 7.98
N LEU A 19 -15.21 13.96 7.71
CA LEU A 19 -14.25 14.90 8.30
C LEU A 19 -14.58 15.31 9.76
N SER A 20 -15.72 14.89 10.33
CA SER A 20 -16.10 15.27 11.71
C SER A 20 -15.57 14.33 12.80
N SER A 21 -14.90 13.22 12.46
CA SER A 21 -14.32 12.31 13.46
C SER A 21 -13.03 11.68 12.98
N PHE A 22 -11.98 12.49 12.82
CA PHE A 22 -10.60 11.99 12.69
C PHE A 22 -10.11 11.39 14.01
N SER A 23 -10.73 10.29 14.45
CA SER A 23 -10.10 9.45 15.46
C SER A 23 -9.23 8.42 14.73
N ARG A 24 -7.95 8.39 15.10
CA ARG A 24 -7.00 7.33 14.69
C ARG A 24 -7.56 6.00 15.18
N CYS A 25 -8.06 5.18 14.27
CA CYS A 25 -8.79 3.95 14.61
C CYS A 25 -8.14 2.74 13.95
N CYS A 26 -8.00 1.66 14.73
CA CYS A 26 -7.71 0.32 14.24
C CYS A 26 -8.99 -0.50 14.11
N PHE A 27 -9.01 -1.39 13.14
CA PHE A 27 -9.98 -2.46 13.03
C PHE A 27 -9.31 -3.80 13.34
N LEU A 28 -9.97 -4.61 14.16
CA LEU A 28 -9.46 -5.92 14.57
C LEU A 28 -10.52 -6.99 14.34
N ALA A 29 -10.16 -8.07 13.63
CA ALA A 29 -11.00 -9.22 13.38
C ALA A 29 -10.34 -10.53 13.88
N LEU A 30 -11.10 -11.33 14.60
CA LEU A 30 -10.65 -12.54 15.28
C LEU A 30 -11.55 -13.72 14.95
N THR A 31 -10.96 -14.91 14.76
CA THR A 31 -11.73 -16.17 14.69
C THR A 31 -12.22 -16.60 16.08
N THR A 32 -13.45 -17.08 16.16
CA THR A 32 -14.01 -17.63 17.41
C THR A 32 -13.83 -19.13 17.47
N HIS A 33 -12.91 -19.63 18.29
CA HIS A 33 -13.00 -20.97 18.84
C HIS A 33 -13.65 -20.90 20.25
N LYS A 34 -14.60 -21.81 20.53
CA LYS A 34 -15.52 -21.79 21.69
C LYS A 34 -14.87 -21.74 23.09
N LYS A 35 -13.54 -21.71 23.22
CA LYS A 35 -12.84 -21.80 24.52
C LYS A 35 -11.82 -20.69 24.83
N VAL A 36 -11.50 -19.78 23.89
CA VAL A 36 -10.28 -18.93 23.97
C VAL A 36 -10.44 -17.64 24.75
N LEU A 37 -11.65 -17.12 24.88
CA LEU A 37 -11.84 -15.81 25.52
C LEU A 37 -12.90 -15.93 26.61
N ARG A 38 -12.58 -15.61 27.87
CA ARG A 38 -13.59 -15.15 28.82
C ARG A 38 -14.10 -13.79 28.34
N MET A 39 -14.80 -13.83 27.22
CA MET A 39 -15.57 -12.70 26.73
C MET A 39 -16.93 -12.76 27.37
N TYR A 40 -17.33 -11.69 28.03
CA TYR A 40 -18.70 -11.57 28.48
C TYR A 40 -19.57 -11.30 27.27
N SER A 41 -20.35 -12.31 26.85
CA SER A 41 -21.36 -12.17 25.80
C SER A 41 -22.64 -11.62 26.43
N ALA A 42 -23.13 -10.50 25.89
CA ALA A 42 -24.46 -9.99 26.20
C ALA A 42 -25.27 -9.86 24.92
N ARG A 43 -26.48 -10.40 24.90
CA ARG A 43 -27.43 -10.21 23.77
C ARG A 43 -28.18 -8.91 23.97
N THR A 44 -27.96 -7.94 23.09
CA THR A 44 -28.79 -6.73 22.99
C THR A 44 -29.34 -6.65 21.59
N ALA A 45 -30.66 -6.66 21.44
CA ALA A 45 -31.38 -6.43 20.19
C ALA A 45 -30.89 -7.24 18.96
N GLY A 46 -30.59 -8.52 19.13
CA GLY A 46 -30.23 -9.42 18.01
C GLY A 46 -28.76 -9.46 17.62
N VAL A 47 -27.90 -8.60 18.17
CA VAL A 47 -26.45 -8.59 17.89
C VAL A 47 -25.69 -9.18 19.09
N GLU A 48 -24.98 -10.30 18.87
CA GLU A 48 -24.09 -10.87 19.87
C GLU A 48 -22.86 -9.97 20.04
N THR A 49 -22.60 -9.50 21.27
CA THR A 49 -21.47 -8.61 21.57
C THR A 49 -20.43 -9.28 22.44
N VAL A 50 -19.18 -8.87 22.30
CA VAL A 50 -18.03 -9.37 23.06
C VAL A 50 -17.22 -8.20 23.60
N THR A 51 -16.54 -8.41 24.74
CA THR A 51 -15.68 -7.40 25.33
C THR A 51 -14.26 -7.92 25.54
N VAL A 52 -13.28 -7.05 25.32
CA VAL A 52 -11.86 -7.32 25.60
C VAL A 52 -11.29 -6.17 26.42
N LYS A 53 -10.52 -6.50 27.45
CA LYS A 53 -9.82 -5.50 28.28
C LYS A 53 -8.42 -5.28 27.70
N VAL A 54 -8.08 -4.04 27.46
CA VAL A 54 -6.74 -3.60 27.03
C VAL A 54 -6.18 -2.59 28.03
N ALA A 55 -4.91 -2.21 27.89
CA ALA A 55 -4.26 -1.25 28.78
C ALA A 55 -5.02 0.11 28.86
N GLN A 56 -5.71 0.48 27.79
CA GLN A 56 -6.45 1.75 27.70
C GLN A 56 -7.93 1.66 28.15
N GLY A 57 -8.42 0.48 28.54
CA GLY A 57 -9.80 0.30 29.00
C GLY A 57 -10.47 -0.96 28.46
N ILE A 58 -11.81 -0.98 28.46
CA ILE A 58 -12.61 -2.08 27.94
C ILE A 58 -13.09 -1.74 26.53
N LEU A 59 -12.80 -2.62 25.59
CA LEU A 59 -13.29 -2.54 24.22
C LEU A 59 -14.51 -3.44 24.04
N LYS A 60 -15.53 -2.93 23.36
CA LYS A 60 -16.74 -3.68 22.99
C LYS A 60 -16.70 -3.98 21.50
N GLY A 61 -16.81 -5.24 21.16
CA GLY A 61 -16.90 -5.75 19.79
C GLY A 61 -18.23 -6.45 19.52
N LYS A 62 -18.39 -6.98 18.33
CA LYS A 62 -19.52 -7.80 17.91
C LYS A 62 -19.04 -9.13 17.32
N VAL A 63 -19.84 -10.18 17.45
CA VAL A 63 -19.65 -11.43 16.70
C VAL A 63 -20.25 -11.24 15.31
N VAL A 64 -19.48 -11.55 14.28
CA VAL A 64 -19.87 -11.44 12.87
C VAL A 64 -19.85 -12.84 12.25
N GLU A 65 -20.87 -13.16 11.46
CA GLU A 65 -20.86 -14.35 10.62
C GLU A 65 -20.08 -14.03 9.34
N ALA A 66 -19.05 -14.83 9.06
CA ALA A 66 -18.28 -14.70 7.83
C ALA A 66 -19.10 -15.19 6.63
N LYS A 67 -18.97 -14.52 5.49
CA LYS A 67 -19.78 -14.76 4.28
C LYS A 67 -19.75 -16.21 3.78
N TYR A 68 -18.64 -16.91 3.98
CA TYR A 68 -18.45 -18.28 3.52
C TYR A 68 -18.37 -19.31 4.67
N GLY A 69 -18.96 -18.97 5.83
CA GLY A 69 -19.07 -19.82 7.01
C GLY A 69 -18.08 -19.47 8.12
N GLY A 70 -18.41 -19.90 9.34
CA GLY A 70 -17.67 -19.54 10.54
C GLY A 70 -18.10 -18.19 11.14
N LYS A 71 -17.52 -17.87 12.30
CA LYS A 71 -17.77 -16.62 13.03
C LYS A 71 -16.45 -16.01 13.48
N TYR A 72 -16.40 -14.70 13.52
CA TYR A 72 -15.26 -13.96 14.10
C TYR A 72 -15.72 -12.80 14.97
N CYS A 73 -14.85 -12.37 15.89
CA CYS A 73 -15.07 -11.19 16.73
C CYS A 73 -14.50 -9.97 16.04
N SER A 74 -15.31 -8.92 15.91
CA SER A 74 -14.96 -7.68 15.22
C SER A 74 -14.97 -6.52 16.21
N PHE A 75 -13.83 -5.84 16.34
CA PHE A 75 -13.65 -4.64 17.15
C PHE A 75 -13.28 -3.48 16.22
N GLN A 76 -14.13 -2.45 16.18
CA GLN A 76 -13.98 -1.32 15.28
C GLN A 76 -13.87 0.00 16.05
N GLY A 77 -13.16 0.97 15.47
CA GLY A 77 -13.03 2.30 16.07
C GLY A 77 -12.06 2.35 17.26
N ILE A 78 -11.12 1.41 17.36
CA ILE A 78 -10.12 1.40 18.43
C ILE A 78 -9.16 2.58 18.23
N ARG A 79 -9.09 3.46 19.23
CA ARG A 79 -8.15 4.59 19.24
C ARG A 79 -6.76 4.10 19.66
N TYR A 80 -5.80 4.12 18.77
CA TYR A 80 -4.43 3.69 19.03
C TYR A 80 -3.48 4.84 19.45
N ALA A 81 -3.95 6.10 19.42
CA ALA A 81 -3.20 7.28 19.88
C ALA A 81 -4.14 8.33 20.53
N LYS A 82 -3.71 8.80 21.70
CA LYS A 82 -4.33 9.68 22.71
C LYS A 82 -5.83 10.02 22.60
N PRO A 83 -6.59 10.08 23.76
CA PRO A 83 -6.13 10.30 25.13
C PRO A 83 -6.27 9.09 26.06
N PRO A 84 -5.38 8.87 27.02
CA PRO A 84 -5.57 7.93 28.11
C PRO A 84 -6.06 8.67 29.35
N VAL A 85 -7.11 8.15 30.01
CA VAL A 85 -7.47 8.58 31.36
C VAL A 85 -7.92 7.39 32.22
N GLY A 86 -7.39 7.29 33.46
CA GLY A 86 -7.96 6.54 34.57
C GLY A 86 -7.32 5.19 34.89
N THR A 87 -7.35 4.87 36.14
CA THR A 87 -6.85 3.75 36.96
C THR A 87 -7.30 2.35 36.53
N LEU A 88 -6.71 1.75 35.47
CA LEU A 88 -6.92 0.33 35.12
C LEU A 88 -5.60 -0.39 34.80
N ARG A 89 -4.77 -0.60 35.86
CA ARG A 89 -3.59 -1.44 35.84
C ARG A 89 -3.88 -2.84 36.40
N PHE A 90 -3.34 -3.86 35.72
CA PHE A 90 -3.12 -5.24 36.20
C PHE A 90 -4.34 -6.15 36.37
N GLN A 91 -4.66 -6.94 35.33
CA GLN A 91 -5.19 -8.30 35.45
C GLN A 91 -4.76 -9.16 34.27
N ILE A 92 -4.18 -10.32 34.58
CA ILE A 92 -3.72 -11.34 33.62
C ILE A 92 -4.92 -12.23 33.26
N THR A 93 -5.13 -12.47 31.96
CA THR A 93 -6.03 -13.53 31.49
C THR A 93 -5.24 -14.83 31.33
N SER A 94 -5.75 -15.92 31.92
CA SER A 94 -5.15 -17.24 31.79
C SER A 94 -5.14 -17.73 30.34
N GLN A 95 -3.97 -18.01 29.80
CA GLN A 95 -3.79 -18.53 28.44
C GLN A 95 -3.58 -20.05 28.49
N ASN A 96 -4.43 -20.78 27.77
CA ASN A 96 -4.24 -22.21 27.51
C ASN A 96 -4.33 -22.55 26.01
N GLU A 97 -4.36 -21.54 25.11
CA GLU A 97 -4.37 -21.75 23.67
C GLU A 97 -3.16 -21.06 23.02
N PRO A 98 -2.56 -21.65 21.97
CA PRO A 98 -1.43 -21.03 21.27
C PRO A 98 -1.85 -19.68 20.66
N LEU A 99 -0.98 -18.68 20.80
CA LEU A 99 -1.18 -17.38 20.21
C LEU A 99 -1.14 -17.46 18.68
N LYS A 100 -1.92 -16.62 18.00
CA LYS A 100 -2.07 -16.61 16.55
C LYS A 100 -1.17 -15.56 15.90
N ALA A 101 -0.68 -15.86 14.70
CA ALA A 101 0.01 -14.89 13.87
C ALA A 101 -0.87 -13.66 13.60
N VAL A 102 -0.28 -12.47 13.64
CA VAL A 102 -0.96 -11.20 13.45
C VAL A 102 -0.58 -10.61 12.11
N MET A 103 -1.56 -10.23 11.31
CA MET A 103 -1.40 -9.60 10.00
C MET A 103 -1.93 -8.15 10.06
N VAL A 104 -1.05 -7.17 9.87
CA VAL A 104 -1.37 -5.73 9.98
C VAL A 104 -1.41 -5.11 8.60
N TRP A 105 -2.60 -4.69 8.16
CA TRP A 105 -2.87 -4.14 6.83
C TRP A 105 -2.68 -2.63 6.76
N PHE A 106 -1.84 -2.18 5.84
CA PHE A 106 -1.74 -0.79 5.42
C PHE A 106 -2.44 -0.61 4.07
N HIS A 107 -3.53 0.15 4.06
CA HIS A 107 -4.29 0.39 2.82
C HIS A 107 -3.52 1.26 1.83
N GLY A 108 -3.81 1.07 0.54
CA GLY A 108 -3.31 1.91 -0.55
C GLY A 108 -4.04 3.24 -0.69
N GLY A 109 -3.84 3.91 -1.84
CA GLY A 109 -4.47 5.18 -2.18
C GLY A 109 -3.49 6.34 -2.31
N ALA A 110 -2.27 6.06 -2.81
CA ALA A 110 -1.24 7.06 -3.14
C ALA A 110 -0.94 8.04 -1.98
N PHE A 111 -1.09 7.64 -0.72
CA PHE A 111 -0.98 8.49 0.47
C PHE A 111 -1.97 9.66 0.54
N GLY A 112 -2.89 9.77 -0.42
CA GLY A 112 -3.83 10.89 -0.56
C GLY A 112 -5.29 10.54 -0.24
N PHE A 113 -5.68 9.26 -0.34
CA PHE A 113 -7.04 8.78 -0.12
C PHE A 113 -7.05 7.33 0.37
N GLY A 114 -8.23 6.79 0.70
CA GLY A 114 -8.40 5.42 1.17
C GLY A 114 -8.73 5.31 2.65
N SER A 115 -9.02 4.10 3.08
CA SER A 115 -9.26 3.72 4.49
C SER A 115 -9.04 2.23 4.67
N GLY A 116 -8.83 1.77 5.91
CA GLY A 116 -8.77 0.35 6.25
C GLY A 116 -10.14 -0.27 6.57
N ASN A 117 -11.23 0.27 6.04
CA ASN A 117 -12.58 -0.14 6.38
C ASN A 117 -12.97 -1.48 5.73
N THR A 118 -13.91 -2.19 6.35
CA THR A 118 -14.37 -3.52 5.93
C THR A 118 -15.22 -3.54 4.66
N ASP A 119 -15.61 -2.40 4.14
CA ASP A 119 -16.29 -2.29 2.85
C ASP A 119 -15.42 -2.76 1.67
N LEU A 120 -14.10 -2.49 1.74
CA LEU A 120 -13.09 -3.01 0.80
C LEU A 120 -12.22 -4.13 1.39
N TYR A 121 -11.98 -4.10 2.69
CA TYR A 121 -11.04 -5.00 3.36
C TYR A 121 -11.75 -5.85 4.41
N GLY A 122 -12.86 -6.52 4.02
CA GLY A 122 -13.54 -7.51 4.84
C GLY A 122 -12.60 -8.69 5.11
N PRO A 123 -12.33 -9.03 6.38
CA PRO A 123 -11.27 -9.98 6.74
C PRO A 123 -11.68 -11.45 6.62
N ASP A 124 -12.88 -11.73 6.12
CA ASP A 124 -13.57 -13.02 6.14
C ASP A 124 -12.68 -14.19 5.71
N TYR A 125 -11.94 -14.01 4.60
CA TYR A 125 -11.08 -15.07 4.06
C TYR A 125 -9.84 -15.33 4.94
N LEU A 126 -9.19 -14.25 5.38
CA LEU A 126 -7.94 -14.33 6.16
C LEU A 126 -8.20 -14.86 7.57
N VAL A 127 -9.27 -14.40 8.24
CA VAL A 127 -9.58 -14.88 9.60
C VAL A 127 -10.01 -16.35 9.62
N ALA A 128 -10.60 -16.84 8.54
CA ALA A 128 -10.92 -18.26 8.38
C ALA A 128 -9.65 -19.15 8.33
N ALA A 129 -8.51 -18.56 7.95
CA ALA A 129 -7.20 -19.24 7.94
C ALA A 129 -6.44 -19.13 9.27
N ASP A 130 -7.12 -18.86 10.37
CA ASP A 130 -6.57 -18.86 11.72
C ASP A 130 -5.43 -17.85 11.96
N VAL A 131 -5.64 -16.63 11.54
CA VAL A 131 -4.80 -15.46 11.83
C VAL A 131 -5.64 -14.32 12.42
N ILE A 132 -4.98 -13.38 13.07
CA ILE A 132 -5.57 -12.12 13.48
C ILE A 132 -5.28 -11.05 12.43
N VAL A 133 -6.32 -10.40 11.94
CA VAL A 133 -6.20 -9.30 10.97
C VAL A 133 -6.45 -7.98 11.66
N VAL A 134 -5.51 -7.05 11.52
CA VAL A 134 -5.62 -5.68 11.99
C VAL A 134 -5.56 -4.75 10.78
N THR A 135 -6.57 -3.94 10.56
CA THR A 135 -6.55 -2.85 9.59
C THR A 135 -6.52 -1.52 10.31
N LEU A 136 -5.94 -0.50 9.74
CA LEU A 136 -5.83 0.81 10.37
C LEU A 136 -6.07 1.96 9.38
N ASN A 137 -6.48 3.10 9.92
CA ASN A 137 -6.51 4.37 9.22
C ASN A 137 -5.33 5.21 9.68
N TYR A 138 -4.68 5.90 8.75
CA TYR A 138 -3.59 6.84 9.01
C TYR A 138 -3.86 8.16 8.30
N ARG A 139 -3.26 9.25 8.75
CA ARG A 139 -3.43 10.57 8.13
C ARG A 139 -2.90 10.59 6.71
N LEU A 140 -3.65 11.21 5.81
CA LEU A 140 -3.44 11.24 4.37
C LEU A 140 -3.27 12.68 3.85
N GLY A 141 -2.71 12.81 2.65
CA GLY A 141 -2.52 14.10 1.97
C GLY A 141 -1.77 15.12 2.84
N ALA A 142 -2.13 16.39 2.77
CA ALA A 142 -1.49 17.43 3.57
C ALA A 142 -1.61 17.18 5.08
N LEU A 143 -2.70 16.58 5.56
CA LEU A 143 -2.88 16.27 6.98
C LEU A 143 -1.87 15.24 7.51
N GLY A 144 -1.40 14.36 6.63
CA GLY A 144 -0.45 13.30 6.98
C GLY A 144 0.98 13.59 6.57
N PHE A 145 1.19 14.37 5.51
CA PHE A 145 2.50 14.46 4.86
C PHE A 145 2.98 15.89 4.59
N LEU A 146 2.25 16.93 5.03
CA LEU A 146 2.76 18.30 4.96
C LEU A 146 4.07 18.42 5.72
N SER A 147 5.06 19.09 5.12
CA SER A 147 6.35 19.39 5.72
C SER A 147 6.84 20.79 5.33
N LEU A 148 7.62 21.39 6.19
CA LEU A 148 8.35 22.63 5.95
C LEU A 148 9.85 22.38 5.75
N ASP A 149 10.24 21.09 5.61
CA ASP A 149 11.63 20.66 5.47
C ASP A 149 12.51 21.16 6.63
N ASP A 150 11.90 21.31 7.80
CA ASP A 150 12.54 21.74 9.05
C ASP A 150 12.03 20.95 10.26
N ALA A 151 12.62 21.23 11.44
CA ALA A 151 12.27 20.56 12.69
C ALA A 151 10.86 20.85 13.22
N THR A 152 10.26 21.96 12.82
CA THR A 152 8.94 22.37 13.31
C THR A 152 7.85 21.47 12.76
N ILE A 153 7.92 21.15 11.46
CA ILE A 153 7.01 20.24 10.75
C ILE A 153 7.84 19.32 9.85
N PRO A 154 8.45 18.27 10.42
CA PRO A 154 9.35 17.39 9.68
C PRO A 154 8.66 16.51 8.64
N GLY A 155 7.33 16.35 8.72
CA GLY A 155 6.55 15.52 7.80
C GLY A 155 6.31 14.09 8.30
N ASN A 156 5.89 13.21 7.38
CA ASN A 156 5.65 11.77 7.57
C ASN A 156 4.69 11.39 8.70
N ASN A 157 3.81 12.31 9.11
CA ASN A 157 2.89 12.04 10.22
C ASN A 157 1.95 10.86 9.94
N GLY A 158 1.60 10.58 8.67
CA GLY A 158 0.83 9.39 8.30
C GLY A 158 1.60 8.10 8.57
N LEU A 159 2.91 8.05 8.27
CA LEU A 159 3.76 6.90 8.59
C LEU A 159 4.02 6.78 10.11
N LYS A 160 4.16 7.90 10.81
CA LYS A 160 4.25 7.93 12.29
C LYS A 160 2.95 7.45 12.95
N ASP A 161 1.78 7.69 12.34
CA ASP A 161 0.51 7.09 12.77
C ASP A 161 0.54 5.56 12.66
N GLN A 162 1.10 5.01 11.58
CA GLN A 162 1.30 3.57 11.41
C GLN A 162 2.25 3.00 12.48
N VAL A 163 3.35 3.69 12.81
CA VAL A 163 4.24 3.30 13.94
C VAL A 163 3.48 3.27 15.26
N ALA A 164 2.64 4.28 15.53
CA ALA A 164 1.85 4.32 16.76
C ALA A 164 0.87 3.14 16.83
N ALA A 165 0.27 2.74 15.70
CA ALA A 165 -0.57 1.55 15.62
C ALA A 165 0.23 0.26 15.89
N LEU A 166 1.42 0.12 15.31
CA LEU A 166 2.31 -1.03 15.55
C LEU A 166 2.73 -1.11 17.03
N ARG A 167 3.08 0.01 17.65
CA ARG A 167 3.38 0.07 19.10
C ARG A 167 2.17 -0.32 19.95
N TRP A 168 0.97 0.09 19.55
CA TRP A 168 -0.27 -0.33 20.21
C TRP A 168 -0.49 -1.84 20.08
N ILE A 169 -0.26 -2.41 18.91
CA ILE A 169 -0.36 -3.86 18.65
C ILE A 169 0.60 -4.62 19.55
N GLN A 170 1.87 -4.23 19.64
CA GLN A 170 2.86 -4.86 20.52
C GLN A 170 2.41 -4.88 21.99
N GLN A 171 1.74 -3.84 22.45
CA GLN A 171 1.29 -3.71 23.84
C GLN A 171 -0.01 -4.47 24.15
N ASN A 172 -0.87 -4.70 23.14
CA ASN A 172 -2.25 -5.10 23.41
C ASN A 172 -2.71 -6.37 22.68
N ILE A 173 -2.03 -6.80 21.61
CA ILE A 173 -2.56 -7.85 20.72
C ILE A 173 -2.69 -9.20 21.42
N ILE A 174 -1.89 -9.44 22.45
CA ILE A 174 -1.96 -10.64 23.30
C ILE A 174 -3.34 -10.80 23.95
N ASN A 175 -4.00 -9.70 24.31
CA ASN A 175 -5.35 -9.72 24.89
C ASN A 175 -6.42 -10.19 23.90
N PHE A 176 -6.08 -10.24 22.62
CA PHE A 176 -6.94 -10.71 21.54
C PHE A 176 -6.53 -12.11 21.05
N GLY A 177 -5.58 -12.77 21.72
CA GLY A 177 -5.04 -14.06 21.32
C GLY A 177 -4.00 -13.99 20.20
N GLY A 178 -3.46 -12.79 19.94
CA GLY A 178 -2.39 -12.56 18.95
C GLY A 178 -1.01 -12.65 19.57
N ASP A 179 -0.08 -13.16 18.79
CA ASP A 179 1.32 -13.26 19.16
C ASP A 179 2.04 -11.93 18.81
N PRO A 180 2.47 -11.14 19.82
CA PRO A 180 3.24 -9.92 19.56
C PRO A 180 4.61 -10.21 18.95
N ASP A 181 5.15 -11.41 19.09
CA ASP A 181 6.42 -11.85 18.51
C ASP A 181 6.24 -12.47 17.11
N ASN A 182 5.01 -12.50 16.58
CA ASN A 182 4.69 -13.02 15.25
C ASN A 182 3.78 -12.06 14.45
N VAL A 183 4.25 -10.83 14.27
CA VAL A 183 3.54 -9.77 13.54
C VAL A 183 4.07 -9.66 12.11
N THR A 184 3.18 -9.77 11.14
CA THR A 184 3.46 -9.52 9.72
C THR A 184 2.78 -8.23 9.29
N ILE A 185 3.55 -7.26 8.80
CA ILE A 185 2.99 -6.07 8.15
C ILE A 185 2.76 -6.36 6.67
N PHE A 186 1.60 -5.96 6.14
CA PHE A 186 1.32 -6.12 4.71
C PHE A 186 0.49 -4.96 4.17
N GLY A 187 0.63 -4.69 2.87
CA GLY A 187 -0.07 -3.58 2.25
C GLY A 187 0.08 -3.56 0.74
N GLN A 188 -0.80 -2.80 0.08
CA GLN A 188 -0.84 -2.72 -1.38
C GLN A 188 -0.66 -1.27 -1.83
N SER A 189 0.02 -1.03 -2.98
CA SER A 189 0.24 0.32 -3.54
C SER A 189 0.99 1.21 -2.53
N ALA A 190 0.44 2.36 -2.14
CA ALA A 190 1.00 3.20 -1.07
C ALA A 190 1.16 2.43 0.26
N GLY A 191 0.29 1.44 0.53
CA GLY A 191 0.44 0.52 1.66
C GLY A 191 1.63 -0.42 1.49
N GLY A 192 1.90 -0.91 0.28
CA GLY A 192 3.11 -1.68 -0.04
C GLY A 192 4.38 -0.85 0.11
N ALA A 193 4.36 0.40 -0.35
CA ALA A 193 5.45 1.35 -0.11
C ALA A 193 5.61 1.63 1.41
N SER A 194 4.49 1.76 2.16
CA SER A 194 4.52 1.91 3.63
C SER A 194 5.22 0.73 4.30
N VAL A 195 4.94 -0.50 3.87
CA VAL A 195 5.66 -1.70 4.36
C VAL A 195 7.16 -1.54 4.19
N GLN A 196 7.61 -1.11 3.02
CA GLN A 196 9.04 -0.92 2.79
C GLN A 196 9.61 0.29 3.56
N TYR A 197 8.83 1.34 3.78
CA TYR A 197 9.20 2.45 4.69
C TYR A 197 9.41 1.94 6.12
N HIS A 198 8.57 1.04 6.62
CA HIS A 198 8.77 0.43 7.94
C HIS A 198 10.01 -0.46 8.00
N LEU A 199 10.36 -1.17 6.92
CA LEU A 199 11.61 -1.94 6.86
C LEU A 199 12.84 -1.05 7.05
N ILE A 200 12.83 0.20 6.55
CA ILE A 200 13.98 1.11 6.60
C ILE A 200 13.93 2.13 7.73
N SER A 201 12.81 2.24 8.45
CA SER A 201 12.65 3.24 9.52
C SER A 201 13.20 2.75 10.86
N PRO A 202 14.05 3.55 11.53
CA PRO A 202 14.51 3.23 12.87
C PRO A 202 13.37 3.18 13.89
N MET A 203 12.27 3.94 13.68
CA MET A 203 11.11 3.96 14.57
C MET A 203 10.31 2.65 14.56
N SER A 204 10.48 1.82 13.55
CA SER A 204 9.71 0.58 13.35
C SER A 204 10.47 -0.67 13.75
N LYS A 205 11.75 -0.54 14.10
CA LYS A 205 12.60 -1.66 14.46
C LYS A 205 12.03 -2.45 15.65
N GLY A 206 11.86 -3.77 15.46
CA GLY A 206 11.34 -4.67 16.48
C GLY A 206 9.81 -4.64 16.67
N LEU A 207 9.06 -3.90 15.83
CA LEU A 207 7.60 -3.85 15.91
C LEU A 207 6.90 -4.87 15.00
N PHE A 208 7.64 -5.54 14.13
CA PHE A 208 7.15 -6.59 13.23
C PHE A 208 8.28 -7.60 12.91
N HIS A 209 7.90 -8.77 12.39
CA HIS A 209 8.77 -9.93 12.21
C HIS A 209 8.80 -10.43 10.77
N LYS A 210 7.83 -10.01 9.93
CA LYS A 210 7.73 -10.33 8.51
C LYS A 210 7.04 -9.21 7.76
N ALA A 211 7.26 -9.12 6.45
CA ALA A 211 6.74 -8.05 5.63
C ALA A 211 6.23 -8.56 4.27
N ILE A 212 5.09 -8.04 3.79
CA ILE A 212 4.54 -8.31 2.45
C ILE A 212 4.21 -6.98 1.77
N ALA A 213 4.90 -6.64 0.69
CA ALA A 213 4.62 -5.44 -0.11
C ALA A 213 4.02 -5.81 -1.46
N GLN A 214 2.77 -5.45 -1.69
CA GLN A 214 2.04 -5.72 -2.93
C GLN A 214 2.01 -4.44 -3.79
N SER A 215 2.59 -4.48 -4.98
CA SER A 215 2.57 -3.38 -5.95
C SER A 215 2.99 -2.02 -5.38
N GLY A 216 4.04 -2.01 -4.55
CA GLY A 216 4.52 -0.77 -3.92
C GLY A 216 5.94 -0.87 -3.39
N SER A 217 6.76 0.14 -3.71
CA SER A 217 8.17 0.20 -3.32
C SER A 217 8.62 1.64 -3.14
N VAL A 218 9.60 1.86 -2.26
CA VAL A 218 10.28 3.17 -2.13
C VAL A 218 11.11 3.55 -3.36
N PHE A 219 11.34 2.61 -4.29
CA PHE A 219 11.96 2.89 -5.58
C PHE A 219 10.96 3.39 -6.63
N ASN A 220 9.67 3.35 -6.38
CA ASN A 220 8.68 3.93 -7.27
C ASN A 220 8.73 5.46 -7.17
N HIS A 221 8.77 6.16 -8.31
CA HIS A 221 8.92 7.62 -8.39
C HIS A 221 7.79 8.39 -7.69
N TRP A 222 6.61 7.77 -7.57
CA TRP A 222 5.45 8.33 -6.88
C TRP A 222 5.47 8.12 -5.36
N ALA A 223 6.39 7.32 -4.82
CA ALA A 223 6.38 6.95 -3.40
C ALA A 223 6.92 8.05 -2.49
N SER A 224 7.74 8.99 -2.99
CA SER A 224 8.37 10.05 -2.20
C SER A 224 8.49 11.37 -2.95
N ARG A 225 8.79 12.44 -2.20
CA ARG A 225 9.26 13.74 -2.72
C ARG A 225 10.61 14.08 -2.09
N LYS A 226 11.35 14.99 -2.73
CA LYS A 226 12.63 15.49 -2.21
C LYS A 226 12.42 16.59 -1.17
N ALA A 227 11.42 17.44 -1.38
CA ALA A 227 11.07 18.59 -0.54
C ALA A 227 9.59 18.93 -0.70
N LEU A 228 9.00 19.55 0.32
CA LEU A 228 7.58 19.93 0.35
C LEU A 228 7.35 21.37 0.80
N LYS A 229 8.42 22.13 1.09
CA LYS A 229 8.30 23.48 1.63
C LYS A 229 7.49 24.41 0.72
N GLU A 230 7.86 24.49 -0.57
CA GLU A 230 7.13 25.32 -1.55
C GLU A 230 5.68 24.83 -1.73
N THR A 231 5.45 23.53 -1.77
CA THR A 231 4.10 22.93 -1.86
C THR A 231 3.25 23.32 -0.66
N SER A 232 3.85 23.37 0.53
CA SER A 232 3.17 23.76 1.77
C SER A 232 2.81 25.25 1.77
N PHE A 233 3.69 26.13 1.30
CA PHE A 233 3.39 27.54 1.14
C PHE A 233 2.33 27.80 0.05
N ALA A 234 2.37 27.06 -1.06
CA ALA A 234 1.35 27.13 -2.10
C ALA A 234 -0.04 26.76 -1.55
N LEU A 235 -0.13 25.76 -0.68
CA LEU A 235 -1.37 25.42 0.02
C LEU A 235 -1.85 26.60 0.90
N GLY A 236 -0.96 27.23 1.65
CA GLY A 236 -1.28 28.42 2.44
C GLY A 236 -1.85 29.55 1.59
N ALA A 237 -1.17 29.86 0.48
CA ALA A 237 -1.58 30.92 -0.45
C ALA A 237 -2.98 30.67 -1.03
N VAL A 238 -3.27 29.44 -1.48
CA VAL A 238 -4.59 29.06 -2.01
C VAL A 238 -5.70 29.17 -0.95
N LEU A 239 -5.36 28.98 0.33
CA LEU A 239 -6.29 29.10 1.45
C LEU A 239 -6.40 30.54 1.98
N GLY A 240 -5.61 31.49 1.48
CA GLY A 240 -5.66 32.91 1.84
C GLY A 240 -4.54 33.41 2.76
N CYS A 241 -3.51 32.60 3.00
CA CYS A 241 -2.33 32.98 3.78
C CYS A 241 -1.10 33.14 2.86
N ASN A 242 -0.84 34.35 2.40
CA ASN A 242 0.36 34.70 1.63
C ASN A 242 1.49 35.08 2.59
N THR A 243 2.34 34.13 2.92
CA THR A 243 3.48 34.32 3.83
C THR A 243 4.67 33.50 3.37
N ASN A 244 5.88 33.90 3.77
CA ASN A 244 7.10 33.10 3.67
C ASN A 244 7.61 32.66 5.05
N ASP A 245 6.87 32.99 6.12
CA ASP A 245 7.19 32.60 7.48
C ASP A 245 6.53 31.24 7.82
N PRO A 246 7.33 30.20 8.12
CA PRO A 246 6.82 28.88 8.50
C PRO A 246 5.87 28.91 9.69
N LYS A 247 6.15 29.74 10.69
CA LYS A 247 5.32 29.84 11.90
C LYS A 247 3.96 30.43 11.58
N VAL A 248 3.91 31.53 10.84
CA VAL A 248 2.66 32.17 10.41
C VAL A 248 1.82 31.19 9.58
N LEU A 249 2.44 30.46 8.65
CA LEU A 249 1.74 29.45 7.85
C LEU A 249 1.11 28.36 8.71
N ILE A 250 1.85 27.79 9.65
CA ILE A 250 1.35 26.68 10.48
C ILE A 250 0.26 27.15 11.43
N ASP A 251 0.42 28.32 12.05
CA ASP A 251 -0.62 28.86 12.92
C ASP A 251 -1.91 29.14 12.14
N PHE A 252 -1.81 29.65 10.91
CA PHE A 252 -2.96 29.79 10.02
C PHE A 252 -3.59 28.41 9.65
N LEU A 253 -2.79 27.44 9.18
CA LEU A 253 -3.31 26.13 8.79
C LEU A 253 -3.99 25.38 9.93
N ARG A 254 -3.58 25.61 11.18
CA ARG A 254 -4.24 25.08 12.39
C ARG A 254 -5.64 25.64 12.59
N THR A 255 -5.95 26.82 12.06
CA THR A 255 -7.31 27.40 12.10
C THR A 255 -8.22 26.84 11.00
N CYS A 256 -7.65 26.25 9.95
CA CYS A 256 -8.39 25.68 8.83
C CYS A 256 -9.05 24.36 9.23
N THR A 257 -10.29 24.15 8.76
CA THR A 257 -10.94 22.84 8.87
C THR A 257 -10.23 21.80 8.00
N PRO A 258 -10.28 20.51 8.36
CA PRO A 258 -9.74 19.44 7.49
C PRO A 258 -10.29 19.49 6.07
N LYS A 259 -11.58 19.84 5.90
CA LYS A 259 -12.21 19.98 4.59
C LYS A 259 -11.53 21.07 3.75
N GLN A 260 -11.28 22.25 4.32
CA GLN A 260 -10.58 23.35 3.63
C GLN A 260 -9.18 22.94 3.18
N ILE A 261 -8.43 22.21 4.04
CA ILE A 261 -7.09 21.71 3.71
C ILE A 261 -7.15 20.73 2.53
N VAL A 262 -8.09 19.77 2.53
CA VAL A 262 -8.25 18.80 1.45
C VAL A 262 -8.65 19.49 0.14
N GLU A 263 -9.62 20.40 0.16
CA GLU A 263 -10.07 21.16 -1.01
C GLU A 263 -8.97 22.11 -1.53
N GLY A 264 -8.21 22.74 -0.63
CA GLY A 264 -7.04 23.55 -0.97
C GLY A 264 -5.94 22.72 -1.63
N THR A 265 -5.67 21.52 -1.12
CA THR A 265 -4.71 20.59 -1.72
C THR A 265 -5.06 20.23 -3.17
N ALA A 266 -6.35 20.03 -3.47
CA ALA A 266 -6.78 19.75 -4.84
C ALA A 266 -6.55 20.94 -5.81
N LYS A 267 -6.53 22.17 -5.30
CA LYS A 267 -6.35 23.40 -6.10
C LYS A 267 -4.88 23.69 -6.43
N ILE A 268 -3.93 23.20 -5.63
CA ILE A 268 -2.49 23.39 -5.93
C ILE A 268 -1.97 22.45 -7.00
N VAL A 269 -2.73 21.38 -7.36
CA VAL A 269 -2.35 20.45 -8.43
C VAL A 269 -2.63 21.08 -9.78
N THR A 270 -1.58 21.39 -10.53
CA THR A 270 -1.64 22.06 -11.83
C THR A 270 -2.19 21.11 -12.93
N LEU A 271 -2.48 21.67 -14.10
CA LEU A 271 -2.84 20.85 -15.27
C LEU A 271 -1.66 20.00 -15.75
N ASP A 272 -0.45 20.51 -15.66
CA ASP A 272 0.77 19.77 -16.01
C ASP A 272 1.02 18.63 -15.04
N ASP A 273 0.87 18.85 -13.73
CA ASP A 273 0.93 17.77 -12.74
C ASP A 273 -0.06 16.65 -13.06
N LYS A 274 -1.29 16.99 -13.42
CA LYS A 274 -2.32 16.01 -13.80
C LYS A 274 -1.94 15.23 -15.07
N ARG A 275 -1.34 15.89 -16.05
CA ARG A 275 -0.85 15.26 -17.29
C ARG A 275 0.31 14.29 -17.02
N ARG A 276 1.15 14.59 -16.03
CA ARG A 276 2.29 13.77 -15.61
C ARG A 276 1.95 12.75 -14.51
N GLY A 277 0.67 12.58 -14.16
CA GLY A 277 0.24 11.65 -13.10
C GLY A 277 0.54 12.10 -11.66
N LYS A 278 1.00 13.35 -11.44
CA LYS A 278 1.32 13.93 -10.12
C LYS A 278 0.09 14.45 -9.38
N ASN A 279 -0.90 13.59 -9.19
CA ASN A 279 -2.17 14.02 -8.61
C ASN A 279 -2.13 14.19 -7.08
N VAL A 280 -1.07 13.73 -6.40
CA VAL A 280 -0.90 13.79 -4.95
C VAL A 280 0.36 14.59 -4.62
N PRO A 281 0.21 15.85 -4.17
CA PRO A 281 1.35 16.73 -3.94
C PRO A 281 2.11 16.43 -2.64
N PHE A 282 1.42 15.91 -1.60
CA PHE A 282 2.01 15.62 -0.30
C PHE A 282 2.28 14.12 -0.15
N LEU A 283 3.56 13.76 -0.09
CA LEU A 283 4.08 12.40 -0.04
C LEU A 283 5.17 12.27 1.03
N PRO A 284 5.61 11.06 1.39
CA PRO A 284 6.76 10.87 2.27
C PRO A 284 8.03 11.60 1.78
N ILE A 285 8.80 12.14 2.73
CA ILE A 285 10.07 12.82 2.46
C ILE A 285 11.13 12.42 3.49
N PRO A 286 12.45 12.57 3.17
CA PRO A 286 13.50 12.53 4.17
C PRO A 286 13.30 13.63 5.22
N GLU A 287 13.47 13.29 6.50
CA GLU A 287 13.37 14.25 7.61
C GLU A 287 14.75 14.77 7.97
N LYS A 288 14.86 16.09 8.19
CA LYS A 288 16.08 16.66 8.76
C LYS A 288 16.14 16.34 10.25
N ASP A 289 17.23 15.73 10.69
CA ASP A 289 17.52 15.62 12.12
C ASP A 289 17.79 17.03 12.67
N SER A 290 16.94 17.45 13.57
CA SER A 290 17.00 18.79 14.18
C SER A 290 17.69 18.77 15.55
N GLY A 291 18.22 17.62 16.00
CA GLY A 291 18.68 17.45 17.36
C GLY A 291 17.58 17.63 18.42
N SER A 292 16.32 17.67 18.00
CA SER A 292 15.15 17.75 18.89
C SER A 292 14.86 16.35 19.48
N LEU A 293 14.10 16.32 20.59
CA LEU A 293 13.61 15.06 21.19
C LEU A 293 12.62 14.29 20.31
N GLN A 294 12.38 14.76 19.08
CA GLN A 294 11.41 14.17 18.16
C GLN A 294 12.05 13.03 17.36
N GLU A 295 11.46 11.83 17.46
CA GLU A 295 11.92 10.66 16.69
C GLU A 295 11.82 10.91 15.17
N VAL A 296 12.91 10.61 14.45
CA VAL A 296 13.00 10.70 12.99
C VAL A 296 12.53 9.39 12.37
N PHE A 297 11.51 9.45 11.52
CA PHE A 297 10.99 8.27 10.83
C PHE A 297 11.85 7.90 9.61
N LEU A 298 12.24 8.88 8.79
CA LEU A 298 13.00 8.68 7.55
C LEU A 298 14.25 9.57 7.55
N PRO A 299 15.40 9.09 8.03
CA PRO A 299 16.61 9.91 8.25
C PRO A 299 17.37 10.27 6.96
N ASP A 300 17.09 9.64 5.83
CA ASP A 300 17.77 9.86 4.55
C ASP A 300 16.82 9.52 3.39
N ASN A 301 17.27 9.76 2.16
CA ASN A 301 16.57 9.29 0.98
C ASN A 301 16.31 7.77 1.08
N PRO A 302 15.04 7.32 0.94
CA PRO A 302 14.68 5.92 1.18
C PRO A 302 15.44 4.94 0.28
N GLN A 303 15.71 5.33 -0.98
CA GLN A 303 16.48 4.50 -1.90
C GLN A 303 17.94 4.35 -1.44
N ASN A 304 18.55 5.41 -0.85
CA ASN A 304 19.92 5.33 -0.32
C ASN A 304 20.00 4.38 0.88
N ILE A 305 18.99 4.42 1.76
CA ILE A 305 18.92 3.53 2.92
C ILE A 305 18.87 2.07 2.45
N VAL A 306 18.00 1.73 1.49
CA VAL A 306 17.92 0.37 0.93
C VAL A 306 19.23 -0.02 0.23
N LYS A 307 19.79 0.87 -0.60
CA LYS A 307 21.05 0.63 -1.33
C LYS A 307 22.25 0.42 -0.40
N SER A 308 22.20 0.96 0.82
CA SER A 308 23.25 0.75 1.84
C SER A 308 23.04 -0.46 2.72
N GLY A 309 21.94 -1.20 2.57
CA GLY A 309 21.62 -2.39 3.38
C GLY A 309 21.14 -2.08 4.80
N LYS A 310 20.77 -0.80 5.09
CA LYS A 310 20.31 -0.37 6.42
C LYS A 310 18.79 -0.56 6.54
N PHE A 311 18.33 -1.80 6.63
CA PHE A 311 16.92 -2.14 6.81
C PHE A 311 16.75 -3.33 7.77
N CYS A 312 15.52 -3.55 8.24
CA CYS A 312 15.18 -4.69 9.09
C CYS A 312 15.35 -6.00 8.31
N ASP A 313 16.18 -6.91 8.81
CA ASP A 313 16.42 -8.22 8.22
C ASP A 313 15.35 -9.22 8.69
N VAL A 314 14.26 -9.28 7.96
CA VAL A 314 13.11 -10.15 8.20
C VAL A 314 12.67 -10.83 6.90
N PRO A 315 12.00 -12.00 6.95
CA PRO A 315 11.38 -12.58 5.76
C PRO A 315 10.51 -11.58 5.02
N TYR A 316 10.72 -11.46 3.71
CA TYR A 316 10.05 -10.47 2.89
C TYR A 316 9.39 -11.10 1.65
N LEU A 317 8.15 -10.72 1.36
CA LEU A 317 7.42 -11.12 0.19
C LEU A 317 7.01 -9.87 -0.59
N THR A 318 7.28 -9.83 -1.90
CA THR A 318 6.92 -8.69 -2.75
C THR A 318 6.52 -9.14 -4.15
N GLY A 319 5.71 -8.34 -4.83
CA GLY A 319 5.30 -8.66 -6.20
C GLY A 319 4.42 -7.58 -6.78
N ILE A 320 3.96 -7.83 -7.99
CA ILE A 320 3.13 -6.95 -8.80
C ILE A 320 2.00 -7.73 -9.45
N THR A 321 0.98 -7.01 -9.95
CA THR A 321 0.04 -7.57 -10.93
C THR A 321 0.64 -7.52 -12.34
N SER A 322 0.17 -8.37 -13.24
CA SER A 322 0.76 -8.53 -14.58
C SER A 322 0.68 -7.27 -15.45
N HIS A 323 -0.38 -6.47 -15.28
CA HIS A 323 -0.67 -5.32 -16.13
C HIS A 323 -1.12 -4.10 -15.29
N GLU A 324 -0.29 -3.72 -14.33
CA GLU A 324 -0.52 -2.57 -13.43
C GLU A 324 -0.95 -1.31 -14.17
N GLY A 325 -0.32 -1.04 -15.33
CA GLY A 325 -0.52 0.14 -16.17
C GLY A 325 -1.92 0.29 -16.76
N ILE A 326 -2.78 -0.73 -16.68
CA ILE A 326 -4.20 -0.62 -17.09
C ILE A 326 -4.91 0.51 -16.32
N MET A 327 -4.50 0.80 -15.10
CA MET A 327 -5.06 1.90 -14.30
C MET A 327 -4.93 3.27 -14.99
N GLU A 328 -3.88 3.47 -15.79
CA GLU A 328 -3.62 4.72 -16.51
C GLU A 328 -4.55 4.92 -17.72
N LEU A 329 -5.21 3.87 -18.17
CA LEU A 329 -6.14 3.95 -19.31
C LEU A 329 -7.48 4.60 -18.97
N LYS A 330 -7.83 4.77 -17.69
CA LYS A 330 -9.14 5.31 -17.25
C LYS A 330 -9.56 6.59 -17.97
N ASN A 331 -8.62 7.51 -18.15
CA ASN A 331 -8.89 8.78 -18.82
C ASN A 331 -8.78 8.66 -20.34
N ILE A 332 -7.85 7.88 -20.84
CA ILE A 332 -7.59 7.63 -22.27
C ILE A 332 -8.81 6.97 -22.92
N LEU A 333 -9.37 5.93 -22.29
CA LEU A 333 -10.55 5.22 -22.78
C LEU A 333 -11.82 6.10 -22.83
N LYS A 334 -11.89 7.12 -21.95
CA LYS A 334 -13.00 8.09 -21.94
C LYS A 334 -12.79 9.23 -22.94
N LYS A 335 -11.56 9.59 -23.23
CA LYS A 335 -11.16 10.73 -24.06
C LYS A 335 -10.05 10.29 -25.02
N PRO A 336 -10.39 9.63 -26.16
CA PRO A 336 -9.40 9.10 -27.10
C PRO A 336 -8.43 10.13 -27.67
N GLN A 337 -8.80 11.43 -27.67
CA GLN A 337 -7.89 12.52 -28.07
C GLN A 337 -6.62 12.59 -27.21
N LEU A 338 -6.65 12.05 -25.97
CA LEU A 338 -5.47 11.99 -25.11
C LEU A 338 -4.36 11.10 -25.70
N LEU A 339 -4.70 10.12 -26.55
CA LEU A 339 -3.68 9.33 -27.26
C LEU A 339 -2.75 10.25 -28.06
N LYS A 340 -3.33 11.16 -28.87
CA LYS A 340 -2.56 12.11 -29.65
C LYS A 340 -1.79 13.11 -28.79
N GLU A 341 -2.38 13.56 -27.68
CA GLU A 341 -1.69 14.46 -26.73
C GLU A 341 -0.46 13.77 -26.10
N ILE A 342 -0.59 12.48 -25.68
CA ILE A 342 0.51 11.69 -25.15
C ILE A 342 1.57 11.46 -26.21
N ASP A 343 1.17 11.11 -27.44
CA ASP A 343 2.10 10.88 -28.53
C ASP A 343 2.90 12.13 -28.90
N THR A 344 2.26 13.30 -28.90
CA THR A 344 2.90 14.58 -29.21
C THR A 344 3.86 15.06 -28.10
N ASP A 345 3.50 14.82 -26.84
CA ASP A 345 4.29 15.16 -25.64
C ASP A 345 4.79 13.88 -24.97
N PHE A 346 5.48 13.03 -25.72
CA PHE A 346 5.92 11.72 -25.23
C PHE A 346 7.02 11.84 -24.16
N GLU A 347 7.76 12.94 -24.13
CA GLU A 347 8.77 13.25 -23.11
C GLU A 347 8.22 13.21 -21.68
N ARG A 348 6.92 13.47 -21.49
CA ARG A 348 6.26 13.40 -20.18
C ARG A 348 6.23 11.99 -19.56
N LEU A 349 6.47 10.94 -20.37
CA LEU A 349 6.54 9.57 -19.91
C LEU A 349 7.94 9.19 -19.39
N VAL A 350 8.93 10.04 -19.56
CA VAL A 350 10.26 9.83 -18.99
C VAL A 350 10.18 10.04 -17.47
N PRO A 351 10.64 9.09 -16.64
CA PRO A 351 10.62 9.22 -15.19
C PRO A 351 11.43 10.44 -14.70
N GLU A 352 10.83 11.25 -13.85
CA GLU A 352 11.45 12.49 -13.34
C GLU A 352 12.68 12.25 -12.45
N ASP A 353 12.72 11.10 -11.78
CA ASP A 353 13.87 10.72 -10.95
C ASP A 353 15.15 10.46 -11.78
N MET A 354 15.05 10.47 -13.12
CA MET A 354 16.22 10.51 -14.01
C MET A 354 16.92 11.87 -14.06
N GLU A 355 16.26 12.95 -13.63
CA GLU A 355 16.80 14.33 -13.51
C GLU A 355 17.48 14.86 -14.78
N LEU A 356 16.84 14.64 -15.94
CA LEU A 356 17.42 14.98 -17.25
C LEU A 356 17.30 16.46 -17.62
N GLY A 357 16.57 17.26 -16.83
CA GLY A 357 16.26 18.66 -17.13
C GLY A 357 15.09 18.82 -18.10
N GLU A 358 14.24 19.80 -17.86
CA GLU A 358 13.12 20.10 -18.75
C GLU A 358 13.59 20.56 -20.12
N LYS A 359 12.93 20.08 -21.19
CA LYS A 359 13.20 20.43 -22.59
C LYS A 359 14.67 20.25 -23.03
N SER A 360 15.42 19.38 -22.36
CA SER A 360 16.81 19.11 -22.68
C SER A 360 16.94 18.08 -23.81
N GLU A 361 18.03 18.13 -24.57
CA GLU A 361 18.36 17.10 -25.56
C GLU A 361 18.49 15.71 -24.92
N ARG A 362 18.86 15.64 -23.65
CA ARG A 362 18.92 14.41 -22.88
C ARG A 362 17.53 13.83 -22.61
N LEU A 363 16.57 14.69 -22.24
CA LEU A 363 15.17 14.29 -22.03
C LEU A 363 14.58 13.73 -23.33
N LYS A 364 14.80 14.45 -24.44
CA LYS A 364 14.38 14.02 -25.78
C LYS A 364 14.99 12.67 -26.15
N LYS A 365 16.30 12.50 -25.98
CA LYS A 365 16.98 11.24 -26.27
C LYS A 365 16.47 10.07 -25.43
N ALA A 366 16.21 10.26 -24.13
CA ALA A 366 15.59 9.25 -23.27
C ALA A 366 14.19 8.88 -23.77
N SER A 367 13.39 9.88 -24.14
CA SER A 367 12.06 9.73 -24.73
C SER A 367 12.10 8.89 -26.03
N ASP A 368 13.05 9.20 -26.93
CA ASP A 368 13.25 8.47 -28.19
C ASP A 368 13.66 7.01 -27.92
N MET A 369 14.54 6.75 -26.94
CA MET A 369 14.95 5.39 -26.55
C MET A 369 13.75 4.60 -25.99
N ILE A 370 12.91 5.19 -25.15
CA ILE A 370 11.69 4.57 -24.63
C ILE A 370 10.71 4.27 -25.76
N ARG A 371 10.48 5.23 -26.67
CA ARG A 371 9.61 5.04 -27.84
C ARG A 371 10.11 3.92 -28.74
N GLN A 372 11.42 3.88 -28.99
CA GLN A 372 12.02 2.83 -29.81
C GLN A 372 11.82 1.45 -29.18
N PHE A 373 12.04 1.33 -27.87
CA PHE A 373 11.96 0.04 -27.17
C PHE A 373 10.53 -0.51 -27.06
N TYR A 374 9.56 0.34 -26.66
CA TYR A 374 8.18 -0.11 -26.42
C TYR A 374 7.28 -0.07 -27.64
N PHE A 375 7.54 0.81 -28.59
CA PHE A 375 6.65 1.09 -29.72
C PHE A 375 7.31 0.88 -31.10
N ASP A 376 8.52 0.35 -31.17
CA ASP A 376 9.32 0.26 -32.42
C ASP A 376 9.48 1.60 -33.15
N GLY A 377 9.53 2.70 -32.41
CA GLY A 377 9.56 4.06 -32.96
C GLY A 377 8.22 4.56 -33.52
N LYS A 378 7.15 3.75 -33.45
CA LYS A 378 5.82 4.10 -34.00
C LYS A 378 5.07 5.08 -33.09
N PRO A 379 4.10 5.82 -33.63
CA PRO A 379 3.18 6.65 -32.84
C PRO A 379 2.34 5.81 -31.87
N PHE A 380 1.97 6.42 -30.72
CA PHE A 380 1.05 5.80 -29.78
C PHE A 380 -0.39 5.89 -30.31
N THR A 381 -1.02 4.74 -30.51
CA THR A 381 -2.37 4.58 -31.04
C THR A 381 -3.17 3.56 -30.22
N LYS A 382 -4.43 3.31 -30.63
CA LYS A 382 -5.23 2.25 -30.00
C LYS A 382 -4.68 0.85 -30.24
N ASP A 383 -3.98 0.65 -31.36
CA ASP A 383 -3.53 -0.67 -31.80
C ASP A 383 -2.35 -1.17 -30.96
N ASN A 384 -1.58 -0.25 -30.37
CA ASN A 384 -0.44 -0.55 -29.49
C ASN A 384 -0.70 -0.12 -28.02
N ILE A 385 -1.97 -0.14 -27.58
CA ILE A 385 -2.36 0.26 -26.24
C ILE A 385 -1.75 -0.64 -25.15
N MET A 386 -1.48 -1.91 -25.46
CA MET A 386 -0.84 -2.83 -24.52
C MET A 386 0.66 -2.53 -24.33
N ASP A 387 1.32 -1.96 -25.32
CA ASP A 387 2.70 -1.50 -25.19
C ASP A 387 2.78 -0.31 -24.23
N TYR A 388 1.78 0.59 -24.28
CA TYR A 388 1.63 1.65 -23.30
C TYR A 388 1.34 1.10 -21.90
N VAL A 389 0.47 0.08 -21.78
CA VAL A 389 0.21 -0.59 -20.49
C VAL A 389 1.48 -1.21 -19.93
N ASN A 390 2.30 -1.85 -20.77
CA ASN A 390 3.58 -2.41 -20.36
C ASN A 390 4.55 -1.33 -19.90
N LEU A 391 4.67 -0.24 -20.65
CA LEU A 391 5.50 0.92 -20.29
C LEU A 391 5.08 1.49 -18.93
N GLN A 392 3.79 1.71 -18.71
CA GLN A 392 3.26 2.24 -17.44
C GLN A 392 3.43 1.23 -16.29
N THR A 393 3.24 -0.07 -16.54
CA THR A 393 3.52 -1.12 -15.55
C THR A 393 4.95 -1.03 -15.05
N ASP A 394 5.90 -0.84 -15.96
CA ASP A 394 7.32 -0.80 -15.60
C ASP A 394 7.72 0.49 -14.89
N ILE A 395 7.30 1.64 -15.40
CA ILE A 395 7.61 2.94 -14.81
C ILE A 395 7.04 3.06 -13.39
N ILE A 396 5.76 2.65 -13.21
CA ILE A 396 5.03 2.95 -11.99
C ILE A 396 5.30 1.88 -10.92
N PHE A 397 5.49 0.60 -11.28
CA PHE A 397 5.55 -0.49 -10.30
C PHE A 397 6.69 -1.49 -10.49
N ALA A 398 6.82 -2.11 -11.67
CA ALA A 398 7.68 -3.27 -11.86
C ALA A 398 9.16 -2.97 -11.61
N ARG A 399 9.65 -1.82 -12.09
CA ARG A 399 11.03 -1.38 -11.85
C ARG A 399 11.30 -1.20 -10.35
N GLY A 400 10.36 -0.64 -9.61
CA GLY A 400 10.48 -0.47 -8.15
C GLY A 400 10.61 -1.79 -7.42
N MET A 401 9.79 -2.77 -7.77
CA MET A 401 9.87 -4.13 -7.22
C MET A 401 11.19 -4.82 -7.61
N TYR A 402 11.61 -4.73 -8.87
CA TYR A 402 12.86 -5.28 -9.36
C TYR A 402 14.08 -4.72 -8.61
N GLN A 403 14.16 -3.40 -8.44
CA GLN A 403 15.24 -2.75 -7.69
C GLN A 403 15.20 -3.17 -6.20
N THR A 404 14.01 -3.27 -5.61
CA THR A 404 13.84 -3.77 -4.24
C THR A 404 14.43 -5.18 -4.10
N ALA A 405 14.04 -6.12 -4.98
CA ALA A 405 14.51 -7.49 -4.93
C ALA A 405 16.04 -7.55 -5.05
N LYS A 406 16.59 -6.83 -6.03
CA LYS A 406 18.03 -6.79 -6.32
C LYS A 406 18.87 -6.30 -5.14
N TYR A 407 18.44 -5.21 -4.47
CA TYR A 407 19.18 -4.67 -3.33
C TYR A 407 18.88 -5.45 -2.04
N HIS A 408 17.65 -5.94 -1.84
CA HIS A 408 17.29 -6.68 -0.63
C HIS A 408 18.14 -7.94 -0.49
N VAL A 409 18.19 -8.81 -1.50
CA VAL A 409 18.96 -10.07 -1.44
C VAL A 409 20.48 -9.88 -1.37
N LYS A 410 20.97 -8.69 -1.68
CA LYS A 410 22.40 -8.38 -1.56
C LYS A 410 22.83 -8.25 -0.09
N TYR A 411 21.93 -7.84 0.80
CA TYR A 411 22.27 -7.50 2.19
C TYR A 411 21.48 -8.31 3.22
N SER A 412 20.28 -8.81 2.88
CA SER A 412 19.46 -9.62 3.78
C SER A 412 19.94 -11.06 3.83
N ARG A 413 19.83 -11.67 5.03
CA ARG A 413 19.99 -13.11 5.26
C ARG A 413 18.64 -13.83 5.28
N SER A 414 17.57 -13.08 5.49
CA SER A 414 16.20 -13.58 5.49
C SER A 414 15.71 -13.84 4.06
N PRO A 415 14.82 -14.82 3.85
CA PRO A 415 14.33 -15.17 2.53
C PRO A 415 13.49 -14.03 1.92
N LEU A 416 13.68 -13.80 0.61
CA LEU A 416 12.84 -12.95 -0.21
C LEU A 416 12.03 -13.83 -1.16
N TYR A 417 10.71 -13.59 -1.21
CA TYR A 417 9.80 -14.23 -2.18
C TYR A 417 9.24 -13.19 -3.13
N CYS A 418 9.28 -13.49 -4.44
CA CYS A 418 8.74 -12.61 -5.48
C CYS A 418 7.55 -13.27 -6.18
N TYR A 419 6.51 -12.49 -6.52
CA TYR A 419 5.37 -13.00 -7.29
C TYR A 419 4.97 -12.06 -8.44
N ASN A 420 4.24 -12.64 -9.40
CA ASN A 420 3.47 -11.94 -10.40
C ASN A 420 2.03 -12.46 -10.35
N PHE A 421 1.07 -11.58 -10.08
CA PHE A 421 -0.34 -11.92 -10.10
C PHE A 421 -0.91 -11.67 -11.50
N GLY A 422 -1.17 -12.75 -12.24
CA GLY A 422 -1.65 -12.73 -13.62
C GLY A 422 -3.10 -13.11 -13.80
N PHE A 423 -3.76 -13.63 -12.75
CA PHE A 423 -5.11 -14.13 -12.84
C PHE A 423 -6.12 -13.01 -13.14
N ASP A 424 -6.73 -13.10 -14.32
CA ASP A 424 -7.75 -12.16 -14.81
C ASP A 424 -9.14 -12.75 -14.55
N GLY A 425 -9.63 -12.56 -13.33
CA GLY A 425 -10.90 -13.14 -12.86
C GLY A 425 -11.91 -12.10 -12.40
N ALA A 426 -13.10 -12.58 -12.00
CA ALA A 426 -14.27 -11.74 -11.71
C ALA A 426 -14.07 -10.78 -10.53
N LEU A 427 -13.19 -11.08 -9.58
CA LEU A 427 -12.90 -10.24 -8.43
C LEU A 427 -11.90 -9.11 -8.73
N GLY A 428 -11.29 -9.08 -9.92
CA GLY A 428 -10.51 -7.96 -10.46
C GLY A 428 -11.39 -6.78 -10.86
N VAL A 429 -12.09 -6.18 -9.91
CA VAL A 429 -13.16 -5.19 -10.15
C VAL A 429 -12.64 -3.82 -10.58
N PHE A 430 -11.39 -3.48 -10.25
CA PHE A 430 -10.81 -2.18 -10.57
C PHE A 430 -10.60 -2.00 -12.07
N LYS A 431 -10.20 -3.05 -12.78
CA LYS A 431 -10.11 -3.07 -14.24
C LYS A 431 -11.43 -2.67 -14.91
N SER A 432 -12.56 -3.23 -14.43
CA SER A 432 -13.89 -2.85 -14.88
C SER A 432 -14.24 -1.39 -14.57
N CYS A 433 -13.83 -0.87 -13.41
CA CYS A 433 -14.05 0.53 -13.04
C CYS A 433 -13.30 1.50 -13.95
N PHE A 434 -12.17 1.09 -14.51
CA PHE A 434 -11.41 1.88 -15.47
C PHE A 434 -11.96 1.75 -16.90
N GLY A 435 -12.92 0.86 -17.15
CA GLY A 435 -13.51 0.61 -18.47
C GLY A 435 -12.66 -0.28 -19.36
N ALA A 436 -11.75 -1.05 -18.76
CA ALA A 436 -10.73 -1.85 -19.44
C ALA A 436 -10.99 -3.37 -19.37
N SER A 437 -12.22 -3.82 -19.06
CA SER A 437 -12.55 -5.25 -18.92
C SER A 437 -12.26 -6.10 -20.15
N HIS A 438 -12.13 -5.48 -21.32
CA HIS A 438 -11.83 -6.14 -22.59
C HIS A 438 -10.34 -6.39 -22.81
N LEU A 439 -9.47 -5.81 -21.98
CA LEU A 439 -8.02 -6.00 -22.07
C LEU A 439 -7.59 -7.22 -21.25
N PRO A 440 -6.55 -7.97 -21.68
CA PRO A 440 -6.05 -9.11 -20.92
C PRO A 440 -5.27 -8.70 -19.67
N GLY A 441 -5.15 -9.65 -18.72
CA GLY A 441 -4.28 -9.56 -17.54
C GLY A 441 -4.91 -8.85 -16.33
N ALA A 442 -4.23 -8.93 -15.20
CA ALA A 442 -4.64 -8.35 -13.94
C ALA A 442 -4.16 -6.90 -13.81
N CYS A 443 -5.11 -5.99 -13.49
CA CYS A 443 -4.86 -4.57 -13.27
C CYS A 443 -4.35 -4.31 -11.85
N HIS A 444 -3.81 -3.11 -11.61
CA HIS A 444 -3.48 -2.64 -10.27
C HIS A 444 -4.66 -2.83 -9.28
N VAL A 445 -4.39 -3.42 -8.11
CA VAL A 445 -5.37 -3.74 -7.04
C VAL A 445 -6.20 -5.01 -7.29
N ASP A 446 -6.15 -5.64 -8.46
CA ASP A 446 -7.00 -6.79 -8.76
C ASP A 446 -6.70 -8.04 -7.89
N ASP A 447 -5.50 -8.14 -7.32
CA ASP A 447 -5.11 -9.20 -6.38
C ASP A 447 -5.82 -9.09 -5.02
N ILE A 448 -6.32 -7.91 -4.64
CA ILE A 448 -6.91 -7.65 -3.31
C ILE A 448 -8.24 -8.36 -3.13
N GLY A 449 -9.04 -8.50 -4.19
CA GLY A 449 -10.31 -9.23 -4.15
C GLY A 449 -10.17 -10.73 -3.81
N TYR A 450 -8.96 -11.26 -3.90
CA TYR A 450 -8.63 -12.65 -3.55
C TYR A 450 -8.04 -12.82 -2.14
N LEU A 451 -7.85 -11.72 -1.42
CA LEU A 451 -7.42 -11.71 -0.01
C LEU A 451 -8.50 -11.16 0.93
N PHE A 452 -9.31 -10.22 0.44
CA PHE A 452 -10.33 -9.55 1.22
C PHE A 452 -11.70 -9.63 0.56
N HIS A 453 -12.72 -9.87 1.38
CA HIS A 453 -14.10 -9.77 0.93
C HIS A 453 -14.48 -8.29 0.75
N MET A 454 -14.81 -7.90 -0.47
CA MET A 454 -15.26 -6.54 -0.79
C MET A 454 -16.79 -6.46 -0.77
N SER A 455 -17.37 -5.99 0.36
CA SER A 455 -18.84 -5.92 0.52
C SER A 455 -19.51 -4.87 -0.39
N VAL A 456 -18.73 -3.95 -0.95
CA VAL A 456 -19.21 -2.95 -1.93
C VAL A 456 -19.43 -3.52 -3.32
N VAL A 457 -18.96 -4.75 -3.55
CA VAL A 457 -19.07 -5.45 -4.82
C VAL A 457 -20.08 -6.58 -4.68
N ASP A 458 -21.13 -6.54 -5.48
CA ASP A 458 -22.16 -7.58 -5.50
C ASP A 458 -21.74 -8.71 -6.46
N ILE A 459 -20.73 -9.48 -6.05
CA ILE A 459 -20.25 -10.66 -6.76
C ILE A 459 -20.40 -11.86 -5.82
N THR A 460 -21.17 -12.84 -6.26
CA THR A 460 -21.22 -14.16 -5.62
C THR A 460 -20.14 -15.04 -6.23
N VAL A 461 -19.31 -15.63 -5.37
CA VAL A 461 -18.27 -16.59 -5.78
C VAL A 461 -18.78 -17.99 -5.46
N GLU A 462 -18.93 -18.80 -6.48
CA GLU A 462 -19.35 -20.19 -6.32
C GLU A 462 -18.22 -21.04 -5.70
N HIS A 463 -18.58 -22.01 -4.87
CA HIS A 463 -17.63 -22.80 -4.07
C HIS A 463 -16.59 -23.53 -4.94
N ASP A 464 -17.01 -24.05 -6.10
CA ASP A 464 -16.16 -24.84 -7.00
C ASP A 464 -15.58 -24.01 -8.16
N SER A 465 -15.71 -22.66 -8.09
CA SER A 465 -15.18 -21.77 -9.12
C SER A 465 -13.66 -21.62 -9.04
N ILE A 466 -13.08 -21.18 -10.14
CA ILE A 466 -11.66 -20.86 -10.20
C ILE A 466 -11.32 -19.62 -9.32
N GLU A 467 -12.26 -18.69 -9.15
CA GLU A 467 -12.17 -17.57 -8.23
C GLU A 467 -11.99 -18.06 -6.79
N MET A 468 -12.83 -19.01 -6.35
CA MET A 468 -12.72 -19.59 -5.00
C MET A 468 -11.42 -20.37 -4.82
N SER A 469 -10.96 -21.06 -5.85
CA SER A 469 -9.66 -21.73 -5.83
C SER A 469 -8.51 -20.74 -5.72
N THR A 470 -8.60 -19.61 -6.42
CA THR A 470 -7.61 -18.52 -6.35
C THR A 470 -7.64 -17.85 -4.96
N ILE A 471 -8.82 -17.62 -4.36
CA ILE A 471 -8.96 -17.14 -2.97
C ILE A 471 -8.24 -18.10 -2.02
N ARG A 472 -8.55 -19.42 -2.08
CA ARG A 472 -7.91 -20.41 -1.19
C ARG A 472 -6.39 -20.40 -1.32
N ARG A 473 -5.86 -20.35 -2.55
CA ARG A 473 -4.42 -20.28 -2.84
C ARG A 473 -3.78 -19.01 -2.27
N MET A 474 -4.33 -17.84 -2.57
CA MET A 474 -3.82 -16.55 -2.11
C MET A 474 -3.84 -16.46 -0.57
N VAL A 475 -4.96 -16.76 0.04
CA VAL A 475 -5.09 -16.75 1.51
C VAL A 475 -4.09 -17.70 2.15
N LYS A 476 -3.94 -18.90 1.62
CA LYS A 476 -3.01 -19.91 2.14
C LYS A 476 -1.56 -19.46 2.04
N LEU A 477 -1.14 -18.95 0.89
CA LEU A 477 0.22 -18.47 0.67
C LEU A 477 0.56 -17.31 1.64
N TRP A 478 -0.32 -16.31 1.76
CA TRP A 478 -0.13 -15.16 2.64
C TRP A 478 -0.15 -15.52 4.12
N THR A 479 -1.09 -16.36 4.54
CA THR A 479 -1.18 -16.78 5.95
C THR A 479 -0.11 -17.78 6.36
N ASN A 480 0.33 -18.68 5.48
CA ASN A 480 1.48 -19.54 5.73
C ASN A 480 2.75 -18.69 5.93
N PHE A 481 2.98 -17.72 5.03
CA PHE A 481 4.10 -16.78 5.18
C PHE A 481 3.99 -16.00 6.50
N ALA A 482 2.82 -15.51 6.87
CA ALA A 482 2.60 -14.80 8.12
C ALA A 482 2.89 -15.69 9.35
N LYS A 483 2.54 -16.95 9.30
CA LYS A 483 2.77 -17.93 10.39
C LYS A 483 4.23 -18.34 10.52
N THR A 484 4.89 -18.62 9.39
CA THR A 484 6.18 -19.35 9.38
C THR A 484 7.35 -18.61 8.73
N GLY A 485 7.08 -17.57 7.91
CA GLY A 485 8.07 -16.92 7.04
C GLY A 485 8.31 -17.66 5.71
N ASP A 486 7.67 -18.81 5.50
CA ASP A 486 7.67 -19.59 4.25
C ASP A 486 6.22 -19.66 3.71
N PRO A 487 5.92 -19.18 2.48
CA PRO A 487 4.55 -19.25 1.94
C PRO A 487 4.10 -20.69 1.60
N THR A 488 5.05 -21.62 1.48
CA THR A 488 4.81 -23.03 1.12
C THR A 488 5.54 -23.99 2.05
N PRO A 489 5.31 -23.93 3.40
CA PRO A 489 5.98 -24.83 4.33
C PRO A 489 5.62 -26.30 4.05
N HIS A 490 4.38 -26.52 3.62
CA HIS A 490 3.86 -27.83 3.18
C HIS A 490 3.10 -27.64 1.86
N LEU A 491 3.11 -28.70 1.03
CA LEU A 491 2.34 -28.76 -0.21
C LEU A 491 1.03 -29.55 0.02
N ASP A 492 -0.02 -29.16 -0.68
CA ASP A 492 -1.32 -29.84 -0.65
C ASP A 492 -2.11 -29.58 -1.95
N ALA A 493 -3.42 -29.93 -1.97
CA ALA A 493 -4.26 -29.81 -3.15
C ALA A 493 -4.45 -28.37 -3.67
N ASP A 494 -4.41 -27.36 -2.80
CA ASP A 494 -4.52 -25.95 -3.20
C ASP A 494 -3.18 -25.37 -3.67
N VAL A 495 -2.07 -25.81 -3.05
CA VAL A 495 -0.73 -25.30 -3.32
C VAL A 495 0.22 -26.46 -3.55
N MET A 496 0.33 -26.90 -4.81
CA MET A 496 1.13 -28.05 -5.25
C MET A 496 2.56 -27.65 -5.65
N VAL A 497 2.91 -26.40 -5.62
CA VAL A 497 4.20 -25.88 -6.09
C VAL A 497 4.99 -25.27 -4.93
N LYS A 498 6.23 -25.72 -4.72
CA LYS A 498 7.13 -25.11 -3.73
C LYS A 498 7.61 -23.76 -4.24
N TRP A 499 7.31 -22.71 -3.48
CA TRP A 499 7.78 -21.37 -3.79
C TRP A 499 9.22 -21.18 -3.32
N THR A 500 10.14 -21.13 -4.25
CA THR A 500 11.57 -20.97 -3.98
C THR A 500 11.89 -19.50 -3.70
N PRO A 501 12.71 -19.18 -2.67
CA PRO A 501 13.17 -17.81 -2.45
C PRO A 501 13.95 -17.27 -3.65
N TYR A 502 13.77 -15.97 -3.91
CA TYR A 502 14.48 -15.22 -4.94
C TYR A 502 15.97 -15.06 -4.56
N SER A 503 16.87 -15.20 -5.53
CA SER A 503 18.29 -14.82 -5.39
C SER A 503 18.81 -14.23 -6.72
N LEU A 504 19.99 -13.59 -6.70
CA LEU A 504 20.59 -13.05 -7.93
C LEU A 504 20.98 -14.14 -8.93
N THR A 505 21.31 -15.34 -8.45
CA THR A 505 21.65 -16.50 -9.30
C THR A 505 20.44 -17.32 -9.71
N ASN A 506 19.31 -17.17 -8.97
CA ASN A 506 18.04 -17.80 -9.27
C ASN A 506 16.91 -16.77 -9.07
N PRO A 507 16.71 -15.85 -10.03
CA PRO A 507 15.71 -14.77 -9.92
C PRO A 507 14.31 -15.29 -10.24
N CYS A 508 13.85 -16.27 -9.41
CA CYS A 508 12.57 -16.92 -9.57
C CYS A 508 11.44 -16.11 -8.93
N TYR A 509 10.24 -16.31 -9.44
CA TYR A 509 9.00 -15.78 -8.89
C TYR A 509 7.86 -16.79 -9.04
N LEU A 510 6.88 -16.69 -8.14
CA LEU A 510 5.63 -17.42 -8.29
C LEU A 510 4.70 -16.65 -9.25
N ASN A 511 4.35 -17.27 -10.35
CA ASN A 511 3.27 -16.75 -11.21
C ASN A 511 1.94 -17.31 -10.69
N ILE A 512 1.09 -16.40 -10.22
CA ILE A 512 -0.24 -16.69 -9.68
C ILE A 512 -1.26 -16.38 -10.77
N ASP A 513 -1.72 -17.43 -11.43
CA ASP A 513 -2.70 -17.40 -12.50
C ASP A 513 -3.73 -18.52 -12.26
N LYS A 514 -4.40 -19.02 -13.30
CA LYS A 514 -5.26 -20.22 -13.20
C LYS A 514 -4.53 -21.37 -12.51
N ASP A 515 -3.22 -21.48 -12.78
CA ASP A 515 -2.31 -22.40 -12.10
C ASP A 515 -1.16 -21.63 -11.45
N LEU A 516 -0.64 -22.20 -10.34
CA LEU A 516 0.58 -21.70 -9.72
C LEU A 516 1.79 -22.30 -10.46
N THR A 517 2.70 -21.45 -10.92
CA THR A 517 3.94 -21.88 -11.60
C THR A 517 5.14 -21.08 -11.13
N ILE A 518 6.28 -21.75 -10.94
CA ILE A 518 7.56 -21.05 -10.72
C ILE A 518 8.12 -20.65 -12.07
N ARG A 519 8.44 -19.36 -12.20
CA ARG A 519 9.09 -18.79 -13.38
C ARG A 519 10.32 -18.01 -12.96
N GLN A 520 11.13 -17.61 -13.93
CA GLN A 520 12.35 -16.83 -13.70
C GLN A 520 12.35 -15.56 -14.53
N ASN A 521 13.10 -14.57 -14.05
CA ASN A 521 13.40 -13.34 -14.80
C ASN A 521 12.15 -12.57 -15.21
N LEU A 522 11.31 -12.18 -14.23
CA LEU A 522 10.11 -11.38 -14.49
C LEU A 522 10.45 -10.11 -15.30
N ASN A 523 9.86 -9.98 -16.49
CA ASN A 523 10.04 -8.85 -17.41
C ASN A 523 11.52 -8.54 -17.73
N LYS A 524 12.38 -9.57 -17.90
CA LYS A 524 13.84 -9.43 -17.99
C LYS A 524 14.28 -8.35 -18.97
N GLU A 525 13.89 -8.45 -20.23
CA GLU A 525 14.32 -7.51 -21.30
C GLU A 525 13.92 -6.06 -20.97
N ARG A 526 12.73 -5.88 -20.44
CA ARG A 526 12.23 -4.56 -20.02
C ARG A 526 13.02 -4.00 -18.83
N MET A 527 13.36 -4.86 -17.85
CA MET A 527 14.15 -4.44 -16.67
C MET A 527 15.62 -4.14 -17.04
N GLU A 528 16.21 -4.90 -17.94
CA GLU A 528 17.54 -4.64 -18.49
C GLU A 528 17.58 -3.32 -19.27
N PHE A 529 16.58 -3.06 -20.12
CA PHE A 529 16.42 -1.77 -20.79
C PHE A 529 16.40 -0.60 -19.81
N TRP A 530 15.60 -0.69 -18.74
CA TRP A 530 15.54 0.35 -17.71
C TRP A 530 16.86 0.51 -16.95
N ASP A 531 17.54 -0.58 -16.58
CA ASP A 531 18.85 -0.51 -15.94
C ASP A 531 19.87 0.23 -16.83
N ASP A 532 19.87 -0.03 -18.13
CA ASP A 532 20.80 0.60 -19.07
C ASP A 532 20.44 2.07 -19.35
N LEU A 533 19.15 2.40 -19.45
CA LEU A 533 18.69 3.77 -19.60
C LEU A 533 19.06 4.64 -18.37
N TYR A 534 18.92 4.11 -17.15
CA TYR A 534 19.33 4.81 -15.91
C TYR A 534 20.86 4.93 -15.78
N LYS A 535 21.63 3.91 -16.19
CA LYS A 535 23.11 4.00 -16.27
C LYS A 535 23.54 5.09 -17.24
N TRP A 536 22.93 5.14 -18.43
CA TRP A 536 23.19 6.18 -19.41
C TRP A 536 22.86 7.57 -18.85
N SER A 537 21.73 7.75 -18.18
CA SER A 537 21.34 9.04 -17.59
C SER A 537 22.32 9.53 -16.54
N THR A 538 22.88 8.65 -15.71
CA THR A 538 23.85 9.02 -14.66
C THR A 538 25.26 9.22 -15.18
N ALA A 539 25.70 8.50 -16.23
CA ALA A 539 27.01 8.67 -16.85
C ALA A 539 27.12 10.05 -17.53
N ALA A 540 26.05 10.47 -18.22
CA ALA A 540 26.02 11.76 -18.92
C ALA A 540 25.88 12.99 -18.00
N SER A 541 25.60 12.82 -16.69
CA SER A 541 25.57 13.92 -15.70
C SER A 541 26.96 14.25 -15.15
N LYS A 542 27.98 13.45 -15.46
CA LYS A 542 29.36 13.60 -15.00
C LYS A 542 30.28 14.25 -16.04
N LEU A 543 29.77 14.49 -17.25
CA LEU A 543 30.40 15.24 -18.34
C LEU A 543 29.82 16.65 -18.46
#